data_62ebb009f383d14be64b0212a220d891
#
_entry.id   62ebb009f383d14be64b0212a220d891
#
_cell.length_a   1.000
_cell.length_b   1.000
_cell.length_c   1.000
_cell.angle_alpha   90.00
_cell.angle_beta   90.00
_cell.angle_gamma   90.00
#
_symmetry.space_group_name_H-M   'P 1'
#
loop_
_entity.id
_entity.type
_entity.pdbx_description
1 polymer ?
#
loop_
_entity_poly.entity_id
_entity_poly.type
_entity_poly.pdbx_seq_one_letter_code
_entity_poly.pdbx_strand_id
1 'polypeptide(L)'
;TKLNQSQQPEIRRRVRSLSLVFGSALAMESLRTDLRNTNLPSADRVGMLESLAQVNDPQFPAMLWELMKDNALRADVIRYLARYQQPETPEVLLEGYPTYSALEKQRALSVLASRTSYALPLLQAMADGTLPRTDLSASLIRDLRNLKHDEVDHLLSVVWGAFRDIAADKQGEIER
;
A
#
# COMPACT_ATOMS: atom_id res chain seq x y z
N THR A 1 5.56 -27.28 21.83
CA THR A 1 5.65 -28.58 21.16
C THR A 1 7.04 -28.73 20.55
N LYS A 2 7.68 -29.93 20.65
CA LYS A 2 9.06 -30.20 20.18
C LYS A 2 9.31 -29.81 18.70
N LEU A 3 8.29 -29.81 17.85
CA LEU A 3 8.36 -29.43 16.43
C LEU A 3 8.58 -27.92 16.21
N ASN A 4 8.15 -27.07 17.13
CA ASN A 4 8.36 -25.62 17.04
C ASN A 4 9.80 -25.22 17.41
N GLN A 5 10.57 -26.13 18.02
CA GLN A 5 11.98 -25.97 18.39
C GLN A 5 12.94 -26.56 17.35
N SER A 6 12.44 -27.04 16.20
CA SER A 6 13.27 -27.58 15.12
C SER A 6 14.22 -26.51 14.60
N GLN A 7 15.48 -26.85 14.42
CA GLN A 7 16.48 -25.97 13.81
C GLN A 7 16.29 -25.76 12.30
N GLN A 8 15.40 -26.52 11.66
CA GLN A 8 15.10 -26.40 10.23
C GLN A 8 14.04 -25.33 9.96
N PRO A 9 14.37 -24.25 9.23
CA PRO A 9 13.45 -23.12 8.97
C PRO A 9 12.14 -23.55 8.29
N GLU A 10 12.21 -24.52 7.37
CA GLU A 10 11.04 -25.04 6.65
C GLU A 10 10.04 -25.74 7.57
N ILE A 11 10.53 -26.55 8.50
CA ILE A 11 9.65 -27.26 9.45
C ILE A 11 8.95 -26.25 10.34
N ARG A 12 9.66 -25.24 10.83
CA ARG A 12 9.05 -24.16 11.63
C ARG A 12 7.98 -23.40 10.85
N ARG A 13 8.25 -23.10 9.57
CA ARG A 13 7.28 -22.42 8.68
C ARG A 13 6.01 -23.26 8.50
N ARG A 14 6.12 -24.56 8.23
CA ARG A 14 4.99 -25.47 8.05
C ARG A 14 4.18 -25.68 9.35
N VAL A 15 4.85 -25.86 10.48
CA VAL A 15 4.17 -26.00 11.79
C VAL A 15 3.43 -24.71 12.14
N ARG A 16 4.05 -23.55 11.87
CA ARG A 16 3.42 -22.25 12.09
C ARG A 16 2.17 -22.07 11.21
N SER A 17 2.25 -22.40 9.92
CA SER A 17 1.09 -22.36 9.01
C SER A 17 -0.04 -23.28 9.45
N LEU A 18 0.25 -24.51 9.87
CA LEU A 18 -0.75 -25.44 10.41
C LEU A 18 -1.39 -24.91 11.69
N SER A 19 -0.59 -24.38 12.62
CA SER A 19 -1.11 -23.82 13.88
C SER A 19 -2.00 -22.59 13.65
N LEU A 20 -1.74 -21.81 12.61
CA LEU A 20 -2.58 -20.68 12.20
C LEU A 20 -3.92 -21.16 11.62
N VAL A 21 -3.91 -22.19 10.77
CA VAL A 21 -5.13 -22.80 10.20
C VAL A 21 -6.04 -23.33 11.31
N PHE A 22 -5.46 -23.87 12.42
CA PHE A 22 -6.22 -24.32 13.59
C PHE A 22 -6.56 -23.21 14.58
N GLY A 23 -6.32 -21.92 14.25
CA GLY A 23 -6.75 -20.77 15.06
C GLY A 23 -6.06 -20.65 16.42
N SER A 24 -4.82 -21.17 16.56
CA SER A 24 -4.06 -21.07 17.80
C SER A 24 -3.72 -19.61 18.13
N ALA A 25 -4.32 -19.05 19.17
CA ALA A 25 -4.04 -17.70 19.67
C ALA A 25 -2.55 -17.49 19.98
N LEU A 26 -1.88 -18.51 20.53
CA LEU A 26 -0.44 -18.47 20.81
C LEU A 26 0.40 -18.39 19.52
N ALA A 27 -0.01 -19.09 18.47
CA ALA A 27 0.70 -19.03 17.19
C ALA A 27 0.54 -17.66 16.53
N MET A 28 -0.64 -17.05 16.58
CA MET A 28 -0.87 -15.70 16.10
C MET A 28 -0.06 -14.66 16.86
N GLU A 29 -0.02 -14.75 18.21
CA GLU A 29 0.76 -13.83 19.03
C GLU A 29 2.28 -13.96 18.77
N SER A 30 2.79 -15.18 18.64
CA SER A 30 4.18 -15.41 18.23
C SER A 30 4.47 -14.79 16.86
N LEU A 31 3.55 -14.95 15.91
CA LEU A 31 3.71 -14.41 14.55
C LEU A 31 3.74 -12.87 14.55
N ARG A 32 2.87 -12.23 15.34
CA ARG A 32 2.85 -10.76 15.49
C ARG A 32 4.15 -10.26 16.12
N THR A 33 4.66 -10.96 17.15
CA THR A 33 5.91 -10.62 17.82
C THR A 33 7.10 -10.75 16.86
N ASP A 34 7.17 -11.86 16.12
CA ASP A 34 8.23 -12.09 15.14
C ASP A 34 8.18 -11.09 13.99
N LEU A 35 6.96 -10.70 13.54
CA LEU A 35 6.79 -9.69 12.50
C LEU A 35 7.35 -8.31 12.91
N ARG A 36 7.27 -7.95 14.19
CA ARG A 36 7.85 -6.71 14.74
C ARG A 36 9.37 -6.79 14.92
N ASN A 37 9.94 -7.97 14.95
CA ASN A 37 11.36 -8.16 15.21
C ASN A 37 12.20 -7.78 13.98
N THR A 38 12.81 -6.60 13.99
CA THR A 38 13.65 -6.07 12.92
C THR A 38 14.96 -6.82 12.71
N ASN A 39 15.35 -7.70 13.65
CA ASN A 39 16.54 -8.56 13.49
C ASN A 39 16.27 -9.77 12.58
N LEU A 40 15.02 -10.08 12.28
CA LEU A 40 14.67 -11.13 11.33
C LEU A 40 14.79 -10.62 9.88
N PRO A 41 15.15 -11.49 8.93
CA PRO A 41 15.19 -11.15 7.51
C PRO A 41 13.84 -10.58 7.03
N SER A 42 13.87 -9.51 6.23
CA SER A 42 12.67 -8.87 5.71
C SER A 42 11.79 -9.83 4.91
N ALA A 43 12.39 -10.75 4.15
CA ALA A 43 11.66 -11.78 3.41
C ALA A 43 10.83 -12.71 4.32
N ASP A 44 11.37 -13.08 5.47
CA ASP A 44 10.61 -13.89 6.45
C ASP A 44 9.48 -13.09 7.08
N ARG A 45 9.71 -11.82 7.38
CA ARG A 45 8.70 -10.91 7.93
C ARG A 45 7.58 -10.63 6.91
N VAL A 46 7.88 -10.50 5.63
CA VAL A 46 6.86 -10.43 4.57
C VAL A 46 5.98 -11.69 4.54
N GLY A 47 6.58 -12.88 4.67
CA GLY A 47 5.81 -14.12 4.77
C GLY A 47 4.90 -14.19 6.00
N MET A 48 5.31 -13.58 7.12
CA MET A 48 4.48 -13.45 8.32
C MET A 48 3.32 -12.47 8.11
N LEU A 49 3.59 -11.34 7.46
CA LEU A 49 2.58 -10.36 7.05
C LEU A 49 1.49 -11.02 6.17
N GLU A 50 1.91 -11.81 5.19
CA GLU A 50 1.00 -12.57 4.33
C GLU A 50 0.15 -13.57 5.12
N SER A 51 0.77 -14.29 6.03
CA SER A 51 0.09 -15.28 6.87
C SER A 51 -1.00 -14.66 7.75
N LEU A 52 -0.71 -13.52 8.41
CA LEU A 52 -1.70 -12.78 9.22
C LEU A 52 -2.85 -12.24 8.36
N ALA A 53 -2.55 -11.75 7.15
CA ALA A 53 -3.56 -11.29 6.22
C ALA A 53 -4.49 -12.42 5.73
N GLN A 54 -3.95 -13.64 5.52
CA GLN A 54 -4.73 -14.81 5.08
C GLN A 54 -5.71 -15.30 6.15
N VAL A 55 -5.29 -15.31 7.41
CA VAL A 55 -6.16 -15.75 8.51
C VAL A 55 -7.14 -14.68 8.99
N ASN A 56 -7.13 -13.49 8.38
CA ASN A 56 -7.95 -12.34 8.77
C ASN A 56 -7.79 -12.00 10.27
N ASP A 57 -6.55 -11.93 10.73
CA ASP A 57 -6.24 -11.58 12.12
C ASP A 57 -6.89 -10.23 12.49
N PRO A 58 -7.70 -10.16 13.56
CA PRO A 58 -8.41 -8.94 13.92
C PRO A 58 -7.50 -7.78 14.34
N GLN A 59 -6.25 -8.06 14.76
CA GLN A 59 -5.29 -7.02 15.12
C GLN A 59 -4.45 -6.56 13.91
N PHE A 60 -4.54 -7.25 12.77
CA PHE A 60 -3.73 -6.95 11.60
C PHE A 60 -3.90 -5.53 11.06
N PRO A 61 -5.12 -4.94 10.95
CA PRO A 61 -5.29 -3.57 10.49
C PRO A 61 -4.54 -2.54 11.33
N ALA A 62 -4.58 -2.67 12.67
CA ALA A 62 -3.85 -1.77 13.57
C ALA A 62 -2.32 -1.92 13.43
N MET A 63 -1.85 -3.15 13.20
CA MET A 63 -0.42 -3.43 12.97
C MET A 63 0.11 -2.80 11.68
N LEU A 64 -0.71 -2.69 10.64
CA LEU A 64 -0.29 -2.06 9.39
C LEU A 64 0.18 -0.61 9.62
N TRP A 65 -0.48 0.16 10.48
CA TRP A 65 -0.06 1.52 10.81
C TRP A 65 1.29 1.58 11.52
N GLU A 66 1.52 0.65 12.43
CA GLU A 66 2.81 0.52 13.13
C GLU A 66 3.93 0.19 12.12
N LEU A 67 3.68 -0.78 11.24
CA LEU A 67 4.63 -1.28 10.25
C LEU A 67 4.89 -0.31 9.08
N MET A 68 4.05 0.70 8.86
CA MET A 68 4.31 1.78 7.90
C MET A 68 5.62 2.52 8.18
N LYS A 69 6.10 2.51 9.43
CA LYS A 69 7.38 3.12 9.83
C LYS A 69 8.60 2.26 9.45
N ASP A 70 8.39 1.01 9.10
CA ASP A 70 9.45 0.07 8.72
C ASP A 70 9.72 0.11 7.21
N ASN A 71 10.82 0.72 6.81
CA ASN A 71 11.19 0.86 5.40
C ASN A 71 11.31 -0.48 4.68
N ALA A 72 11.69 -1.56 5.39
CA ALA A 72 11.87 -2.88 4.79
C ALA A 72 10.53 -3.57 4.46
N LEU A 73 9.44 -3.18 5.11
CA LEU A 73 8.11 -3.76 4.94
C LEU A 73 7.11 -2.79 4.31
N ARG A 74 7.39 -1.49 4.33
CA ARG A 74 6.44 -0.43 3.95
C ARG A 74 5.77 -0.70 2.61
N ALA A 75 6.52 -1.09 1.60
CA ALA A 75 5.96 -1.38 0.28
C ALA A 75 4.90 -2.49 0.31
N ASP A 76 5.10 -3.54 1.11
CA ASP A 76 4.14 -4.62 1.27
C ASP A 76 2.97 -4.22 2.18
N VAL A 77 3.24 -3.44 3.22
CA VAL A 77 2.21 -2.87 4.11
C VAL A 77 1.24 -2.01 3.31
N ILE A 78 1.73 -1.10 2.47
CA ILE A 78 0.88 -0.24 1.62
C ILE A 78 -0.08 -1.09 0.78
N ARG A 79 0.37 -2.19 0.20
CA ARG A 79 -0.48 -3.10 -0.58
C ARG A 79 -1.65 -3.66 0.24
N TYR A 80 -1.42 -3.95 1.52
CA TYR A 80 -2.47 -4.48 2.40
C TYR A 80 -3.47 -3.42 2.86
N LEU A 81 -3.10 -2.13 2.90
CA LEU A 81 -4.03 -1.04 3.24
C LEU A 81 -5.22 -0.96 2.28
N ALA A 82 -5.06 -1.37 1.02
CA ALA A 82 -6.17 -1.44 0.06
C ALA A 82 -7.31 -2.36 0.51
N ARG A 83 -7.00 -3.41 1.30
CA ARG A 83 -7.96 -4.41 1.77
C ARG A 83 -8.87 -3.87 2.88
N TYR A 84 -8.37 -2.90 3.66
CA TYR A 84 -9.07 -2.35 4.81
C TYR A 84 -9.56 -0.94 4.49
N GLN A 85 -10.86 -0.69 4.76
CA GLN A 85 -11.50 0.60 4.46
C GLN A 85 -11.30 1.58 5.61
N GLN A 86 -10.06 1.95 5.90
CA GLN A 86 -9.74 2.90 6.94
C GLN A 86 -9.76 4.32 6.38
N PRO A 87 -10.56 5.24 6.95
CA PRO A 87 -10.71 6.59 6.42
C PRO A 87 -9.41 7.41 6.46
N GLU A 88 -8.48 7.08 7.36
CA GLU A 88 -7.18 7.75 7.52
C GLU A 88 -6.16 7.36 6.44
N THR A 89 -6.41 6.29 5.69
CA THR A 89 -5.46 5.76 4.69
C THR A 89 -5.00 6.82 3.67
N PRO A 90 -5.87 7.63 3.06
CA PRO A 90 -5.44 8.63 2.09
C PRO A 90 -4.49 9.66 2.70
N GLU A 91 -4.81 10.19 3.87
CA GLU A 91 -4.01 11.20 4.56
C GLU A 91 -2.59 10.68 4.83
N VAL A 92 -2.48 9.50 5.45
CA VAL A 92 -1.18 8.87 5.75
C VAL A 92 -0.35 8.58 4.51
N LEU A 93 -0.99 8.08 3.43
CA LEU A 93 -0.28 7.80 2.18
C LEU A 93 0.18 9.06 1.47
N LEU A 94 -0.62 10.12 1.46
CA LEU A 94 -0.28 11.40 0.84
C LEU A 94 0.81 12.15 1.64
N GLU A 95 0.73 12.16 2.96
CA GLU A 95 1.75 12.76 3.84
C GLU A 95 3.11 12.08 3.66
N GLY A 96 3.15 10.74 3.61
CA GLY A 96 4.38 9.98 3.43
C GLY A 96 4.94 10.01 2.01
N TYR A 97 4.14 10.35 1.01
CA TYR A 97 4.45 10.22 -0.42
C TYR A 97 5.79 10.82 -0.86
N PRO A 98 6.20 12.03 -0.41
CA PRO A 98 7.48 12.61 -0.81
C PRO A 98 8.70 11.76 -0.44
N THR A 99 8.58 10.96 0.62
CA THR A 99 9.68 10.12 1.15
C THR A 99 9.69 8.70 0.57
N TYR A 100 8.67 8.33 -0.18
CA TYR A 100 8.50 6.98 -0.70
C TYR A 100 9.45 6.67 -1.86
N SER A 101 9.95 5.44 -1.88
CA SER A 101 10.63 4.86 -3.05
C SER A 101 9.67 4.75 -4.25
N ALA A 102 10.21 4.52 -5.45
CA ALA A 102 9.40 4.36 -6.66
C ALA A 102 8.35 3.24 -6.54
N LEU A 103 8.71 2.12 -5.91
CA LEU A 103 7.78 1.01 -5.68
C LEU A 103 6.68 1.38 -4.67
N GLU A 104 7.04 2.06 -3.58
CA GLU A 104 6.07 2.51 -2.58
C GLU A 104 5.11 3.54 -3.16
N LYS A 105 5.60 4.48 -3.96
CA LYS A 105 4.77 5.45 -4.70
C LYS A 105 3.78 4.76 -5.63
N GLN A 106 4.25 3.80 -6.43
CA GLN A 106 3.37 3.04 -7.32
C GLN A 106 2.28 2.31 -6.53
N ARG A 107 2.62 1.66 -5.43
CA ARG A 107 1.66 0.96 -4.57
C ARG A 107 0.69 1.92 -3.89
N ALA A 108 1.17 3.05 -3.36
CA ALA A 108 0.33 4.07 -2.75
C ALA A 108 -0.69 4.64 -3.75
N LEU A 109 -0.29 4.97 -4.96
CA LEU A 109 -1.19 5.43 -6.02
C LEU A 109 -2.25 4.38 -6.37
N SER A 110 -1.87 3.10 -6.46
CA SER A 110 -2.83 2.01 -6.71
C SER A 110 -3.85 1.86 -5.57
N VAL A 111 -3.43 2.03 -4.32
CA VAL A 111 -4.34 2.04 -3.16
C VAL A 111 -5.27 3.23 -3.22
N LEU A 112 -4.73 4.42 -3.46
CA LEU A 112 -5.50 5.66 -3.53
C LEU A 112 -6.51 5.66 -4.69
N ALA A 113 -6.19 5.02 -5.82
CA ALA A 113 -7.11 4.88 -6.94
C ALA A 113 -8.16 3.75 -6.76
N SER A 114 -8.11 2.98 -5.69
CA SER A 114 -8.94 1.77 -5.51
C SER A 114 -10.42 2.05 -5.19
N ARG A 115 -10.76 3.25 -4.72
CA ARG A 115 -12.12 3.64 -4.31
C ARG A 115 -12.30 5.14 -4.29
N THR A 116 -13.53 5.60 -4.45
CA THR A 116 -13.89 7.02 -4.53
C THR A 116 -13.40 7.84 -3.34
N SER A 117 -13.60 7.35 -2.11
CA SER A 117 -13.17 8.05 -0.89
C SER A 117 -11.67 8.28 -0.79
N TYR A 118 -10.87 7.51 -1.51
CA TYR A 118 -9.41 7.64 -1.57
C TYR A 118 -8.96 8.43 -2.82
N ALA A 119 -9.69 8.27 -3.91
CA ALA A 119 -9.38 8.93 -5.18
C ALA A 119 -9.58 10.44 -5.13
N LEU A 120 -10.60 10.92 -4.42
CA LEU A 120 -10.87 12.35 -4.28
C LEU A 120 -9.71 13.09 -3.62
N PRO A 121 -9.20 12.70 -2.42
CA PRO A 121 -8.01 13.32 -1.83
C PRO A 121 -6.76 13.22 -2.72
N LEU A 122 -6.56 12.12 -3.44
CA LEU A 122 -5.46 11.96 -4.38
C LEU A 122 -5.51 13.00 -5.50
N LEU A 123 -6.66 13.11 -6.16
CA LEU A 123 -6.84 14.05 -7.28
C LEU A 123 -6.78 15.50 -6.81
N GLN A 124 -7.30 15.79 -5.61
CA GLN A 124 -7.18 17.10 -5.01
C GLN A 124 -5.71 17.47 -4.75
N ALA A 125 -4.92 16.58 -4.18
CA ALA A 125 -3.49 16.79 -3.95
C ALA A 125 -2.70 17.01 -5.26
N MET A 126 -3.13 16.35 -6.36
CA MET A 126 -2.57 16.58 -7.69
C MET A 126 -3.01 17.93 -8.29
N ALA A 127 -4.26 18.34 -8.08
CA ALA A 127 -4.80 19.62 -8.55
C ALA A 127 -4.10 20.78 -7.86
N ASP A 128 -3.89 20.70 -6.56
CA ASP A 128 -3.22 21.70 -5.74
C ASP A 128 -1.68 21.74 -5.92
N GLY A 129 -1.12 20.75 -6.65
CA GLY A 129 0.32 20.66 -6.89
C GLY A 129 1.13 20.08 -5.74
N THR A 130 0.49 19.60 -4.68
CA THR A 130 1.15 18.91 -3.55
C THR A 130 1.72 17.56 -3.98
N LEU A 131 1.06 16.91 -4.94
CA LEU A 131 1.49 15.66 -5.54
C LEU A 131 1.80 15.88 -7.04
N PRO A 132 2.93 15.34 -7.54
CA PRO A 132 3.29 15.51 -8.96
C PRO A 132 2.24 14.90 -9.89
N ARG A 133 1.70 15.69 -10.82
CA ARG A 133 0.77 15.21 -11.86
C ARG A 133 1.42 14.23 -12.82
N THR A 134 2.76 14.28 -12.95
CA THR A 134 3.55 13.35 -13.75
C THR A 134 3.48 11.90 -13.29
N ASP A 135 3.07 11.67 -12.04
CA ASP A 135 2.91 10.34 -11.47
C ASP A 135 1.56 9.69 -11.88
N LEU A 136 0.70 10.46 -12.59
CA LEU A 136 -0.58 9.99 -13.12
C LEU A 136 -0.36 9.17 -14.40
N SER A 137 -0.14 7.87 -14.25
CA SER A 137 0.03 6.96 -15.37
C SER A 137 -1.30 6.65 -16.10
N ALA A 138 -1.21 6.18 -17.36
CA ALA A 138 -2.39 5.77 -18.12
C ALA A 138 -3.18 4.63 -17.46
N SER A 139 -2.52 3.73 -16.74
CA SER A 139 -3.19 2.69 -15.95
C SER A 139 -3.97 3.29 -14.79
N LEU A 140 -3.36 4.22 -14.04
CA LEU A 140 -4.01 4.89 -12.92
C LEU A 140 -5.25 5.69 -13.37
N ILE A 141 -5.16 6.38 -14.51
CA ILE A 141 -6.32 7.09 -15.11
C ILE A 141 -7.46 6.11 -15.39
N ARG A 142 -7.15 4.93 -15.91
CA ARG A 142 -8.15 3.90 -16.21
C ARG A 142 -8.80 3.40 -14.92
N ASP A 143 -8.00 3.17 -13.87
CA ASP A 143 -8.51 2.70 -12.58
C ASP A 143 -9.43 3.76 -11.95
N LEU A 144 -9.06 5.03 -11.98
CA LEU A 144 -9.86 6.14 -11.51
C LEU A 144 -11.20 6.27 -12.26
N ARG A 145 -11.19 6.17 -13.59
CA ARG A 145 -12.41 6.19 -14.42
C ARG A 145 -13.33 4.99 -14.16
N ASN A 146 -12.76 3.84 -13.82
CA ASN A 146 -13.51 2.64 -13.48
C ASN A 146 -14.33 2.79 -12.18
N LEU A 147 -14.03 3.80 -11.35
CA LEU A 147 -14.83 4.13 -10.16
C LEU A 147 -16.22 4.68 -10.54
N LYS A 148 -16.40 5.20 -11.76
CA LYS A 148 -17.67 5.72 -12.30
C LYS A 148 -18.33 6.74 -11.36
N HIS A 149 -17.57 7.74 -10.96
CA HIS A 149 -18.01 8.77 -10.04
C HIS A 149 -17.76 10.16 -10.63
N ASP A 150 -18.80 10.97 -10.75
CA ASP A 150 -18.80 12.26 -11.46
C ASP A 150 -17.72 13.23 -10.94
N GLU A 151 -17.55 13.32 -9.63
CA GLU A 151 -16.54 14.21 -9.02
C GLU A 151 -15.11 13.73 -9.29
N VAL A 152 -14.88 12.40 -9.30
CA VAL A 152 -13.58 11.82 -9.69
C VAL A 152 -13.29 12.14 -11.15
N ASP A 153 -14.26 11.98 -12.05
CA ASP A 153 -14.10 12.28 -13.47
C ASP A 153 -13.86 13.77 -13.70
N HIS A 154 -14.56 14.64 -12.96
CA HIS A 154 -14.34 16.09 -13.00
C HIS A 154 -12.92 16.46 -12.57
N LEU A 155 -12.48 16.06 -11.39
CA LEU A 155 -11.12 16.33 -10.88
C LEU A 155 -10.05 15.74 -11.81
N LEU A 156 -10.27 14.52 -12.32
CA LEU A 156 -9.36 13.89 -13.25
C LEU A 156 -9.22 14.73 -14.53
N SER A 157 -10.32 15.32 -15.05
CA SER A 157 -10.28 16.20 -16.23
C SER A 157 -9.47 17.48 -15.97
N VAL A 158 -9.57 18.06 -14.77
CA VAL A 158 -8.80 19.22 -14.35
C VAL A 158 -7.30 18.90 -14.27
N VAL A 159 -6.94 17.79 -13.62
CA VAL A 159 -5.55 17.35 -13.47
C VAL A 159 -4.95 16.97 -14.83
N TRP A 160 -5.66 16.22 -15.65
CA TRP A 160 -5.21 15.72 -16.94
C TRP A 160 -5.18 16.82 -18.02
N GLY A 161 -6.18 17.71 -18.04
CA GLY A 161 -6.22 18.86 -18.94
C GLY A 161 -5.02 19.78 -18.74
N ALA A 162 -4.72 20.14 -17.49
CA ALA A 162 -3.56 20.95 -17.17
C ALA A 162 -2.22 20.27 -17.54
N PHE A 163 -2.16 18.93 -17.50
CA PHE A 163 -0.97 18.20 -17.96
C PHE A 163 -0.77 18.27 -19.47
N ARG A 164 -1.84 18.20 -20.25
CA ARG A 164 -1.78 18.34 -21.73
C ARG A 164 -1.32 19.72 -22.15
N ASP A 165 -1.76 20.76 -21.47
CA ASP A 165 -1.37 22.14 -21.76
C ASP A 165 0.12 22.38 -21.53
N ILE A 166 0.67 21.86 -20.42
CA ILE A 166 2.12 21.95 -20.13
C ILE A 166 2.95 21.15 -21.15
N ALA A 167 2.46 19.99 -21.60
CA ALA A 167 3.16 19.19 -22.60
C ALA A 167 3.15 19.86 -23.99
N ALA A 168 2.05 20.50 -24.35
CA ALA A 168 1.94 21.27 -25.60
C ALA A 168 2.83 22.49 -25.62
N ASP A 169 2.94 23.19 -24.50
CA ASP A 169 3.79 24.40 -24.35
C ASP A 169 5.29 24.05 -24.46
N LYS A 170 5.73 22.95 -23.85
CA LYS A 170 7.10 22.44 -23.97
C LYS A 170 7.45 22.01 -25.40
N GLN A 171 6.50 21.46 -26.14
CA GLN A 171 6.73 21.05 -27.54
C GLN A 171 6.87 22.26 -28.46
N GLY A 172 6.16 23.35 -28.20
CA GLY A 172 6.31 24.62 -28.92
C GLY A 172 7.61 25.36 -28.64
N GLU A 173 8.29 25.15 -27.50
CA GLU A 173 9.61 25.68 -27.20
C GLU A 173 10.75 24.92 -27.88
N ILE A 174 10.58 23.63 -28.16
CA ILE A 174 11.60 22.80 -28.83
C ILE A 174 11.64 23.03 -30.34
N GLU A 175 10.51 23.48 -30.92
CA GLU A 175 10.38 23.74 -32.36
C GLU A 175 10.77 25.19 -32.78
N ARG A 176 11.24 26.02 -31.83
CA ARG A 176 11.77 27.39 -32.07
C ARG A 176 13.29 27.43 -31.96
#